data_5f7aafca022828230c7070ede42e6b71
#
_entry.id   5f7aafca022828230c7070ede42e6b71
#
_cell.length_a   1.000
_cell.length_b   1.000
_cell.length_c   1.000
_cell.angle_alpha   90.00
_cell.angle_beta   90.00
_cell.angle_gamma   90.00
#
_symmetry.space_group_name_H-M   'P 1'
#
loop_
_entity.id
_entity.type
_entity.pdbx_description
1 polymer ?
#
loop_
_entity_poly.entity_id
_entity_poly.type
_entity_poly.pdbx_seq_one_letter_code
_entity_poly.pdbx_strand_id
1 'polypeptide(L)'
;QNSNDARYNSSYTKMEYKLFEVEHDAIPGIDELSEMSEACYEYKKALPKEAVPLKRMLERSHDKKIKCLRISDFYTSGLEGVLSNDAEKPFYLLTKGSGISYKGSGAGGSKGIGKYAAFVNSNINTAFYSTYNKDNERGYIGVSKLRSAPIPETDGLMTQGIAYFSRNDKKEPILEELLLDPEFEREEGNYGTDVYIIRFSSENDWKWSIISKLLESFMVAITEKTLIIDVDDITVSKETLPELINDINLKRVCGKRLYRDIQAQFALLYDEDIVKKTIDLDELGKVDVYVKKYDA
;
A
#
# COMPACT_ATOMS: atom_id res chain seq x y z
N GLN A 1 2.38 6.76 -6.01
CA GLN A 1 1.87 7.44 -7.21
C GLN A 1 0.36 7.68 -7.12
N ASN A 2 -0.48 6.68 -6.78
CA ASN A 2 -1.94 6.83 -6.67
C ASN A 2 -2.33 7.98 -5.74
N SER A 3 -1.68 8.09 -4.59
CA SER A 3 -1.93 9.17 -3.62
C SER A 3 -1.54 10.54 -4.18
N ASN A 4 -0.46 10.62 -4.95
CA ASN A 4 -0.04 11.86 -5.61
C ASN A 4 -1.04 12.28 -6.71
N ASP A 5 -1.60 11.31 -7.44
CA ASP A 5 -2.65 11.54 -8.45
C ASP A 5 -3.98 11.97 -7.80
N ALA A 6 -4.23 11.57 -6.54
CA ALA A 6 -5.42 11.89 -5.76
C ALA A 6 -5.28 13.13 -4.86
N ARG A 7 -4.21 13.93 -5.01
CA ARG A 7 -3.96 15.13 -4.21
C ARG A 7 -5.14 16.10 -4.23
N TYR A 8 -5.50 16.61 -3.05
CA TYR A 8 -6.66 17.46 -2.87
C TYR A 8 -6.36 18.64 -1.95
N ASN A 9 -6.67 19.85 -2.41
CA ASN A 9 -6.51 21.12 -1.67
C ASN A 9 -5.14 21.37 -1.03
N SER A 10 -4.06 20.81 -1.61
CA SER A 10 -2.69 20.93 -1.09
C SER A 10 -1.67 21.04 -2.22
N SER A 11 -0.52 21.66 -1.95
CA SER A 11 0.62 21.69 -2.86
C SER A 11 1.45 20.39 -2.81
N TYR A 12 1.25 19.55 -1.80
CA TYR A 12 1.97 18.29 -1.61
C TYR A 12 1.05 17.18 -1.09
N THR A 13 1.50 15.96 -1.24
CA THR A 13 0.92 14.77 -0.62
C THR A 13 1.84 14.31 0.50
N LYS A 14 1.27 13.89 1.64
CA LYS A 14 2.03 13.23 2.70
C LYS A 14 1.67 11.74 2.72
N MET A 15 2.69 10.89 2.85
CA MET A 15 2.54 9.46 3.09
C MET A 15 3.13 9.10 4.45
N GLU A 16 2.53 8.14 5.13
CA GLU A 16 3.04 7.63 6.39
C GLU A 16 3.05 6.10 6.39
N TYR A 17 4.17 5.52 6.80
CA TYR A 17 4.37 4.10 7.03
C TYR A 17 4.63 3.88 8.50
N LYS A 18 3.67 3.31 9.22
CA LYS A 18 3.77 3.09 10.67
C LYS A 18 3.69 1.61 10.99
N LEU A 19 4.75 1.08 11.61
CA LEU A 19 4.73 -0.27 12.16
C LEU A 19 4.17 -0.20 13.58
N PHE A 20 3.17 -1.04 13.87
CA PHE A 20 2.56 -1.15 15.19
C PHE A 20 2.24 -2.62 15.50
N GLU A 21 1.88 -2.90 16.74
CA GLU A 21 1.55 -4.24 17.21
C GLU A 21 0.20 -4.21 17.94
N VAL A 22 -0.63 -5.19 17.65
CA VAL A 22 -1.93 -5.35 18.30
C VAL A 22 -2.10 -6.76 18.85
N GLU A 23 -2.98 -6.92 19.83
CA GLU A 23 -3.41 -8.24 20.28
C GLU A 23 -4.23 -8.91 19.17
N HIS A 24 -4.18 -10.24 19.10
CA HIS A 24 -4.90 -11.05 18.11
C HIS A 24 -6.38 -10.63 17.97
N ASP A 25 -7.06 -10.54 19.09
CA ASP A 25 -8.51 -10.30 19.15
C ASP A 25 -8.90 -8.86 18.73
N ALA A 26 -7.93 -7.97 18.58
CA ALA A 26 -8.17 -6.62 18.06
C ALA A 26 -8.35 -6.59 16.54
N ILE A 27 -7.98 -7.67 15.83
CA ILE A 27 -8.12 -7.73 14.37
C ILE A 27 -9.51 -8.25 14.00
N PRO A 28 -10.33 -7.45 13.33
CA PRO A 28 -11.68 -7.87 12.98
C PRO A 28 -11.71 -9.10 12.09
N GLY A 29 -12.46 -10.13 12.47
CA GLY A 29 -12.67 -11.35 11.69
C GLY A 29 -11.47 -12.28 11.62
N ILE A 30 -10.51 -12.20 12.56
CA ILE A 30 -9.29 -13.01 12.52
C ILE A 30 -9.58 -14.49 12.82
N ASP A 31 -10.55 -14.79 13.70
CA ASP A 31 -10.93 -16.16 14.04
C ASP A 31 -11.61 -16.83 12.84
N GLU A 32 -12.56 -16.16 12.19
CA GLU A 32 -13.23 -16.66 10.98
C GLU A 32 -12.22 -16.84 9.83
N LEU A 33 -11.23 -15.95 9.73
CA LEU A 33 -10.15 -16.11 8.75
C LEU A 33 -9.31 -17.35 9.04
N SER A 34 -9.06 -17.65 10.31
CA SER A 34 -8.32 -18.85 10.74
C SER A 34 -9.10 -20.12 10.40
N GLU A 35 -10.39 -20.17 10.68
CA GLU A 35 -11.27 -21.29 10.32
C GLU A 35 -11.31 -21.52 8.80
N MET A 36 -11.48 -20.45 8.01
CA MET A 36 -11.45 -20.53 6.54
C MET A 36 -10.08 -21.01 6.02
N SER A 37 -9.00 -20.57 6.66
CA SER A 37 -7.64 -20.97 6.28
C SER A 37 -7.40 -22.45 6.57
N GLU A 38 -7.93 -22.96 7.68
CA GLU A 38 -7.88 -24.37 8.02
C GLU A 38 -8.66 -25.22 7.02
N ALA A 39 -9.88 -24.83 6.67
CA ALA A 39 -10.67 -25.50 5.63
C ALA A 39 -9.93 -25.57 4.28
N CYS A 40 -9.30 -24.45 3.89
CA CYS A 40 -8.46 -24.42 2.67
C CYS A 40 -7.27 -25.36 2.77
N TYR A 41 -6.59 -25.39 3.92
CA TYR A 41 -5.43 -26.27 4.15
C TYR A 41 -5.84 -27.75 4.09
N GLU A 42 -6.89 -28.14 4.80
CA GLU A 42 -7.39 -29.51 4.82
C GLU A 42 -7.76 -30.01 3.42
N TYR A 43 -8.41 -29.18 2.63
CA TYR A 43 -8.74 -29.52 1.24
C TYR A 43 -7.51 -29.66 0.34
N LYS A 44 -6.47 -28.84 0.57
CA LYS A 44 -5.27 -28.76 -0.28
C LYS A 44 -4.07 -29.56 0.27
N LYS A 45 -4.18 -30.21 1.43
CA LYS A 45 -3.04 -30.84 2.12
C LYS A 45 -2.30 -31.91 1.31
N ALA A 46 -2.97 -32.55 0.34
CA ALA A 46 -2.37 -33.51 -0.56
C ALA A 46 -1.51 -32.85 -1.68
N LEU A 47 -1.55 -31.53 -1.82
CA LEU A 47 -0.82 -30.76 -2.83
C LEU A 47 0.25 -29.89 -2.17
N PRO A 48 1.51 -30.36 -2.02
CA PRO A 48 2.53 -29.66 -1.20
C PRO A 48 2.79 -28.21 -1.59
N LYS A 49 2.72 -27.88 -2.89
CA LYS A 49 2.90 -26.48 -3.38
C LYS A 49 1.82 -25.53 -2.89
N GLU A 50 0.61 -26.02 -2.64
CA GLU A 50 -0.51 -25.23 -2.11
C GLU A 50 -0.61 -25.34 -0.58
N ALA A 51 -0.37 -26.53 -0.03
CA ALA A 51 -0.47 -26.82 1.39
C ALA A 51 0.55 -26.06 2.26
N VAL A 52 1.82 -25.99 1.83
CA VAL A 52 2.88 -25.35 2.62
C VAL A 52 2.61 -23.86 2.89
N PRO A 53 2.22 -23.02 1.91
CA PRO A 53 1.85 -21.63 2.18
C PRO A 53 0.63 -21.51 3.09
N LEU A 54 -0.41 -22.34 2.91
CA LEU A 54 -1.62 -22.31 3.74
C LEU A 54 -1.32 -22.71 5.19
N LYS A 55 -0.50 -23.74 5.40
CA LYS A 55 -0.07 -24.13 6.74
C LYS A 55 0.67 -23.02 7.47
N ARG A 56 1.59 -22.34 6.78
CA ARG A 56 2.30 -21.18 7.35
C ARG A 56 1.36 -20.03 7.68
N MET A 57 0.38 -19.77 6.83
CA MET A 57 -0.65 -18.76 7.07
C MET A 57 -1.44 -19.09 8.31
N LEU A 58 -1.93 -20.33 8.43
CA LEU A 58 -2.69 -20.81 9.58
C LEU A 58 -1.88 -20.70 10.88
N GLU A 59 -0.64 -21.20 10.90
CA GLU A 59 0.22 -21.12 12.08
C GLU A 59 0.43 -19.66 12.54
N ARG A 60 0.55 -18.72 11.61
CA ARG A 60 0.80 -17.31 11.89
C ARG A 60 -0.45 -16.50 12.24
N SER A 61 -1.65 -16.98 11.87
CA SER A 61 -2.89 -16.33 12.26
C SER A 61 -3.22 -16.49 13.75
N HIS A 62 -2.60 -17.44 14.44
CA HIS A 62 -2.78 -17.70 15.88
C HIS A 62 -1.77 -17.02 16.81
N ASP A 63 -0.89 -16.18 16.28
CA ASP A 63 0.05 -15.42 17.11
C ASP A 63 -0.72 -14.47 18.04
N LYS A 64 -0.39 -14.44 19.34
CA LYS A 64 -1.07 -13.58 20.32
C LYS A 64 -0.93 -12.09 20.02
N LYS A 65 0.23 -11.71 19.50
CA LYS A 65 0.54 -10.35 19.10
C LYS A 65 0.90 -10.31 17.63
N ILE A 66 0.29 -9.42 16.91
CA ILE A 66 0.38 -9.34 15.45
C ILE A 66 0.95 -7.98 15.07
N LYS A 67 2.08 -8.00 14.36
CA LYS A 67 2.67 -6.80 13.77
C LYS A 67 1.92 -6.42 12.51
N CYS A 68 1.51 -5.17 12.45
CA CYS A 68 0.80 -4.58 11.32
C CYS A 68 1.57 -3.38 10.78
N LEU A 69 1.52 -3.18 9.46
CA LEU A 69 2.01 -1.95 8.84
C LEU A 69 0.82 -1.15 8.35
N ARG A 70 0.65 0.08 8.85
CA ARG A 70 -0.28 1.05 8.32
C ARG A 70 0.44 1.91 7.28
N ILE A 71 -0.17 2.08 6.12
CA ILE A 71 0.25 2.99 5.05
C ILE A 71 -0.89 3.96 4.84
N SER A 72 -0.66 5.21 5.22
CA SER A 72 -1.66 6.28 5.17
C SER A 72 -1.26 7.36 4.17
N ASP A 73 -2.21 7.88 3.42
CA ASP A 73 -2.01 9.11 2.68
C ASP A 73 -2.84 10.26 3.29
N PHE A 74 -2.34 11.47 3.11
CA PHE A 74 -2.93 12.70 3.61
C PHE A 74 -2.91 13.76 2.51
N TYR A 75 -3.83 14.71 2.60
CA TYR A 75 -4.03 15.77 1.60
C TYR A 75 -4.40 15.19 0.23
N THR A 76 -5.18 14.10 0.26
CA THR A 76 -5.76 13.45 -0.92
C THR A 76 -7.28 13.51 -0.84
N SER A 77 -7.96 13.16 -1.92
CA SER A 77 -9.43 13.08 -1.94
C SER A 77 -10.00 11.90 -1.15
N GLY A 78 -9.17 10.95 -0.71
CA GLY A 78 -9.60 9.65 -0.26
C GLY A 78 -10.19 8.80 -1.39
N LEU A 79 -10.81 7.66 -1.06
CA LEU A 79 -11.44 6.77 -2.04
C LEU A 79 -12.92 7.10 -2.19
N GLU A 80 -13.30 7.60 -3.34
CA GLU A 80 -14.71 7.84 -3.68
C GLU A 80 -15.48 6.53 -3.88
N GLY A 81 -16.77 6.56 -3.57
CA GLY A 81 -17.69 5.46 -3.83
C GLY A 81 -17.77 4.43 -2.70
N VAL A 82 -17.48 4.83 -1.46
CA VAL A 82 -17.65 3.97 -0.28
C VAL A 82 -19.09 3.46 -0.17
N LEU A 83 -20.07 4.33 -0.39
CA LEU A 83 -21.50 4.00 -0.34
C LEU A 83 -22.03 3.39 -1.64
N SER A 84 -21.19 3.20 -2.65
CA SER A 84 -21.57 2.75 -3.98
C SER A 84 -21.06 1.34 -4.28
N ASN A 85 -21.86 0.55 -5.01
CA ASN A 85 -21.40 -0.72 -5.61
C ASN A 85 -20.95 -0.54 -7.07
N ASP A 86 -20.74 0.69 -7.52
CA ASP A 86 -20.27 0.99 -8.85
C ASP A 86 -18.82 0.49 -9.03
N ALA A 87 -18.64 -0.39 -10.01
CA ALA A 87 -17.38 -1.04 -10.30
C ALA A 87 -16.29 -0.09 -10.84
N GLU A 88 -16.68 1.12 -11.25
CA GLU A 88 -15.74 2.13 -11.76
C GLU A 88 -15.21 3.05 -10.64
N LYS A 89 -15.81 3.02 -9.46
CA LYS A 89 -15.38 3.87 -8.33
C LYS A 89 -14.08 3.38 -7.69
N PRO A 90 -13.21 4.31 -7.25
CA PRO A 90 -11.90 4.00 -6.66
C PRO A 90 -11.95 3.00 -5.50
N PHE A 91 -12.93 3.12 -4.61
CA PHE A 91 -13.08 2.19 -3.48
C PHE A 91 -13.34 0.75 -3.97
N TYR A 92 -14.26 0.57 -4.93
CA TYR A 92 -14.55 -0.74 -5.49
C TYR A 92 -13.33 -1.31 -6.24
N LEU A 93 -12.68 -0.49 -7.08
CA LEU A 93 -11.51 -0.91 -7.85
C LEU A 93 -10.36 -1.39 -6.98
N LEU A 94 -10.10 -0.70 -5.86
CA LEU A 94 -9.05 -1.09 -4.93
C LEU A 94 -9.39 -2.37 -4.17
N THR A 95 -10.61 -2.50 -3.67
CA THR A 95 -11.00 -3.55 -2.73
C THR A 95 -11.55 -4.81 -3.40
N LYS A 96 -12.38 -4.67 -4.42
CA LYS A 96 -13.12 -5.76 -5.08
C LYS A 96 -12.71 -6.01 -6.53
N GLY A 97 -12.13 -5.01 -7.21
CA GLY A 97 -11.79 -5.10 -8.63
C GLY A 97 -10.80 -6.22 -8.94
N SER A 98 -11.02 -6.97 -10.01
CA SER A 98 -10.19 -8.09 -10.46
C SER A 98 -9.11 -7.69 -11.47
N GLY A 99 -8.21 -6.73 -11.10
CA GLY A 99 -7.02 -6.43 -11.93
C GLY A 99 -7.23 -5.46 -13.10
N ILE A 100 -8.42 -4.96 -13.34
CA ILE A 100 -8.70 -3.95 -14.37
C ILE A 100 -8.66 -2.56 -13.70
N SER A 101 -7.78 -1.69 -14.16
CA SER A 101 -7.80 -0.27 -13.78
C SER A 101 -8.44 0.54 -14.90
N TYR A 102 -9.65 1.03 -14.68
CA TYR A 102 -10.21 2.11 -15.50
C TYR A 102 -9.62 3.43 -14.98
N LYS A 103 -8.56 3.90 -15.62
CA LYS A 103 -8.04 5.25 -15.36
C LYS A 103 -8.18 6.07 -16.63
N GLY A 104 -8.71 7.27 -16.47
CA GLY A 104 -8.73 8.27 -17.56
C GLY A 104 -7.31 8.57 -18.05
N SER A 105 -7.20 9.12 -19.24
CA SER A 105 -5.93 9.51 -19.86
C SER A 105 -5.15 10.44 -18.92
N GLY A 106 -3.95 10.01 -18.51
CA GLY A 106 -3.03 10.80 -17.68
C GLY A 106 -2.75 10.29 -16.27
N ALA A 107 -3.50 9.29 -15.76
CA ALA A 107 -3.21 8.71 -14.45
C ALA A 107 -2.20 7.56 -14.54
N GLY A 108 -1.14 7.60 -13.76
CA GLY A 108 -0.12 6.55 -13.66
C GLY A 108 -0.67 5.24 -13.06
N GLY A 109 -0.17 4.08 -13.47
CA GLY A 109 -0.57 2.78 -12.93
C GLY A 109 -1.53 2.00 -13.83
N SER A 110 -1.06 1.60 -15.01
CA SER A 110 -1.83 0.96 -16.08
C SER A 110 -2.28 -0.49 -15.84
N LYS A 111 -1.74 -1.20 -14.82
CA LYS A 111 -1.93 -2.66 -14.69
C LYS A 111 -2.65 -3.12 -13.42
N GLY A 112 -3.05 -2.23 -12.51
CA GLY A 112 -3.73 -2.62 -11.26
C GLY A 112 -2.91 -3.54 -10.33
N ILE A 113 -1.60 -3.66 -10.56
CA ILE A 113 -0.71 -4.59 -9.82
C ILE A 113 -0.43 -4.09 -8.40
N GLY A 114 -0.42 -2.76 -8.19
CA GLY A 114 -0.07 -2.14 -6.90
C GLY A 114 -0.89 -2.66 -5.72
N LYS A 115 -2.17 -2.97 -5.93
CA LYS A 115 -3.04 -3.51 -4.87
C LYS A 115 -2.61 -4.88 -4.34
N TYR A 116 -1.85 -5.67 -5.13
CA TYR A 116 -1.36 -6.97 -4.67
C TYR A 116 -0.18 -6.86 -3.72
N ALA A 117 0.50 -5.70 -3.67
CA ALA A 117 1.64 -5.48 -2.79
C ALA A 117 1.29 -5.64 -1.31
N ALA A 118 0.08 -5.24 -0.90
CA ALA A 118 -0.38 -5.41 0.47
C ALA A 118 -0.42 -6.90 0.88
N PHE A 119 -0.94 -7.76 0.01
CA PHE A 119 -1.06 -9.20 0.29
C PHE A 119 0.29 -9.91 0.29
N VAL A 120 1.20 -9.56 -0.62
CA VAL A 120 2.55 -10.18 -0.69
C VAL A 120 3.37 -9.87 0.55
N ASN A 121 3.16 -8.68 1.15
CA ASN A 121 3.86 -8.27 2.37
C ASN A 121 3.15 -8.71 3.66
N SER A 122 2.00 -9.37 3.56
CA SER A 122 1.27 -9.96 4.68
C SER A 122 1.56 -11.46 4.77
N ASN A 123 2.04 -11.91 5.91
CA ASN A 123 2.29 -13.34 6.15
C ASN A 123 1.01 -14.19 6.24
N ILE A 124 -0.15 -13.54 6.31
CA ILE A 124 -1.48 -14.17 6.27
C ILE A 124 -2.32 -13.68 5.09
N ASN A 125 -1.67 -13.06 4.07
CA ASN A 125 -2.30 -12.56 2.84
C ASN A 125 -3.54 -11.69 3.08
N THR A 126 -3.54 -10.87 4.14
CA THR A 126 -4.69 -10.08 4.59
C THR A 126 -4.34 -8.61 4.69
N ALA A 127 -5.22 -7.77 4.17
CA ALA A 127 -5.14 -6.32 4.31
C ALA A 127 -6.52 -5.72 4.57
N PHE A 128 -6.56 -4.64 5.36
CA PHE A 128 -7.73 -3.80 5.48
C PHE A 128 -7.49 -2.49 4.72
N TYR A 129 -8.55 -2.00 4.11
CA TYR A 129 -8.60 -0.73 3.41
C TYR A 129 -9.63 0.15 4.10
N SER A 130 -9.19 1.27 4.63
CA SER A 130 -10.04 2.28 5.27
C SER A 130 -9.90 3.58 4.51
N THR A 131 -10.94 4.38 4.47
CA THR A 131 -10.88 5.71 3.86
C THR A 131 -11.82 6.70 4.54
N TYR A 132 -11.41 7.95 4.56
CA TYR A 132 -12.24 9.11 4.79
C TYR A 132 -12.10 10.03 3.58
N ASN A 133 -13.15 10.21 2.80
CA ASN A 133 -13.07 10.92 1.52
C ASN A 133 -13.61 12.34 1.59
N LYS A 134 -13.34 13.13 0.55
CA LYS A 134 -13.74 14.54 0.42
C LYS A 134 -15.25 14.78 0.47
N ASP A 135 -16.06 13.74 0.26
CA ASP A 135 -17.52 13.78 0.33
C ASP A 135 -18.02 13.46 1.75
N ASN A 136 -17.11 13.42 2.73
CA ASN A 136 -17.33 13.07 4.14
C ASN A 136 -17.85 11.63 4.34
N GLU A 137 -17.58 10.72 3.40
CA GLU A 137 -17.88 9.31 3.55
C GLU A 137 -16.71 8.59 4.23
N ARG A 138 -17.04 7.76 5.23
CA ARG A 138 -16.08 6.89 5.92
C ARG A 138 -16.47 5.43 5.73
N GLY A 139 -15.48 4.56 5.65
CA GLY A 139 -15.73 3.13 5.66
C GLY A 139 -14.48 2.31 5.41
N TYR A 140 -14.58 1.04 5.82
CA TYR A 140 -13.49 0.09 5.64
C TYR A 140 -13.99 -1.29 5.23
N ILE A 141 -13.07 -2.10 4.72
CA ILE A 141 -13.28 -3.49 4.35
C ILE A 141 -11.97 -4.27 4.53
N GLY A 142 -12.07 -5.49 5.08
CA GLY A 142 -10.96 -6.42 5.09
C GLY A 142 -11.00 -7.33 3.87
N VAL A 143 -9.84 -7.67 3.33
CA VAL A 143 -9.69 -8.58 2.18
C VAL A 143 -8.58 -9.57 2.46
N SER A 144 -8.85 -10.86 2.28
CA SER A 144 -7.87 -11.93 2.43
C SER A 144 -7.78 -12.77 1.18
N LYS A 145 -6.56 -13.11 0.76
CA LYS A 145 -6.30 -13.99 -0.37
C LYS A 145 -6.08 -15.42 0.13
N LEU A 146 -7.09 -16.24 -0.04
CA LEU A 146 -7.09 -17.66 0.31
C LEU A 146 -6.90 -18.54 -0.93
N ARG A 147 -7.27 -19.79 -0.80
CA ARG A 147 -7.47 -20.74 -1.90
C ARG A 147 -8.92 -21.16 -1.94
N SER A 148 -9.40 -21.60 -3.11
CA SER A 148 -10.74 -22.18 -3.20
C SER A 148 -10.80 -23.48 -2.40
N ALA A 149 -11.86 -23.62 -1.61
CA ALA A 149 -12.20 -24.81 -0.84
C ALA A 149 -13.70 -25.13 -1.03
N PRO A 150 -14.13 -26.40 -0.82
CA PRO A 150 -15.54 -26.74 -0.84
C PRO A 150 -16.31 -25.96 0.21
N ILE A 151 -17.52 -25.53 -0.14
CA ILE A 151 -18.45 -24.93 0.81
C ILE A 151 -19.18 -26.10 1.51
N PRO A 152 -19.13 -26.18 2.86
CA PRO A 152 -19.80 -27.23 3.60
C PRO A 152 -21.30 -27.31 3.24
N GLU A 153 -21.85 -28.53 3.29
CA GLU A 153 -23.28 -28.80 3.08
C GLU A 153 -23.85 -28.36 1.73
N THR A 154 -22.96 -28.17 0.72
CA THR A 154 -23.36 -27.82 -0.65
C THR A 154 -22.93 -28.91 -1.62
N ASP A 155 -23.67 -29.08 -2.73
CA ASP A 155 -23.36 -30.07 -3.78
C ASP A 155 -22.22 -29.57 -4.66
N GLY A 156 -20.99 -29.65 -4.12
CA GLY A 156 -19.77 -29.36 -4.87
C GLY A 156 -19.46 -27.90 -5.16
N LEU A 157 -20.16 -26.96 -4.51
CA LEU A 157 -19.85 -25.54 -4.64
C LEU A 157 -18.50 -25.21 -3.98
N MET A 158 -17.74 -24.31 -4.59
CA MET A 158 -16.42 -23.90 -4.17
C MET A 158 -16.39 -22.42 -3.83
N THR A 159 -15.60 -22.04 -2.82
CA THR A 159 -15.29 -20.64 -2.52
C THR A 159 -14.46 -20.01 -3.63
N GLN A 160 -14.49 -18.69 -3.75
CA GLN A 160 -13.71 -17.95 -4.77
C GLN A 160 -12.22 -17.79 -4.42
N GLY A 161 -11.76 -18.26 -3.28
CA GLY A 161 -10.38 -18.06 -2.81
C GLY A 161 -10.06 -16.62 -2.40
N ILE A 162 -11.08 -15.82 -2.16
CA ILE A 162 -11.00 -14.46 -1.59
C ILE A 162 -12.06 -14.37 -0.51
N ALA A 163 -11.65 -13.97 0.69
CA ALA A 163 -12.55 -13.67 1.80
C ALA A 163 -12.63 -12.14 2.02
N TYR A 164 -13.78 -11.70 2.52
CA TYR A 164 -14.03 -10.32 2.85
C TYR A 164 -14.55 -10.19 4.27
N PHE A 165 -13.96 -9.30 5.05
CA PHE A 165 -14.56 -8.79 6.27
C PHE A 165 -15.34 -7.54 5.90
N SER A 166 -16.65 -7.61 5.94
CA SER A 166 -17.57 -6.62 5.38
C SER A 166 -18.89 -6.59 6.16
N ARG A 167 -19.68 -5.56 5.93
CA ARG A 167 -20.96 -5.38 6.63
C ARG A 167 -21.97 -6.51 6.36
N ASN A 168 -21.90 -7.12 5.17
CA ASN A 168 -22.87 -8.15 4.75
C ASN A 168 -22.32 -9.00 3.57
N ASP A 169 -23.08 -9.99 3.15
CA ASP A 169 -22.76 -10.92 2.06
C ASP A 169 -22.59 -10.24 0.69
N LYS A 170 -23.07 -9.00 0.52
CA LYS A 170 -22.88 -8.20 -0.68
C LYS A 170 -21.51 -7.52 -0.72
N LYS A 171 -20.68 -7.77 0.28
CA LYS A 171 -19.34 -7.19 0.42
C LYS A 171 -19.38 -5.65 0.53
N GLU A 172 -20.41 -5.13 1.19
CA GLU A 172 -20.51 -3.70 1.47
C GLU A 172 -19.54 -3.32 2.59
N PRO A 173 -18.90 -2.14 2.53
CA PRO A 173 -18.00 -1.70 3.58
C PRO A 173 -18.72 -1.47 4.89
N ILE A 174 -18.00 -1.59 5.98
CA ILE A 174 -18.43 -1.13 7.30
C ILE A 174 -18.27 0.38 7.31
N LEU A 175 -19.36 1.10 7.63
CA LEU A 175 -19.44 2.57 7.52
C LEU A 175 -18.98 3.26 8.82
N GLU A 176 -17.84 2.80 9.32
CA GLU A 176 -17.18 3.31 10.51
C GLU A 176 -15.70 3.51 10.20
N GLU A 177 -14.96 4.14 11.09
CA GLU A 177 -13.52 4.19 11.02
C GLU A 177 -12.91 2.89 11.54
N LEU A 178 -11.86 2.40 10.89
CA LEU A 178 -11.10 1.25 11.39
C LEU A 178 -10.07 1.73 12.42
N LEU A 179 -10.34 1.53 13.69
CA LEU A 179 -9.45 1.89 14.80
C LEU A 179 -8.52 0.72 15.16
N LEU A 180 -7.77 0.22 14.19
CA LEU A 180 -6.85 -0.90 14.40
C LEU A 180 -5.51 -0.44 14.99
N ASP A 181 -4.99 0.70 14.55
CA ASP A 181 -3.82 1.35 15.16
C ASP A 181 -4.31 2.24 16.31
N PRO A 182 -4.00 1.94 17.58
CA PRO A 182 -4.56 2.67 18.72
C PRO A 182 -4.02 4.09 18.85
N GLU A 183 -2.95 4.44 18.13
CA GLU A 183 -2.35 5.77 18.10
C GLU A 183 -2.82 6.60 16.90
N PHE A 184 -3.77 6.10 16.11
CA PHE A 184 -4.17 6.74 14.87
C PHE A 184 -5.69 6.81 14.70
N GLU A 185 -6.17 8.02 14.52
CA GLU A 185 -7.53 8.35 14.14
C GLU A 185 -7.49 9.53 13.14
N ARG A 186 -8.35 9.51 12.12
CA ARG A 186 -8.43 10.63 11.17
C ARG A 186 -9.31 11.73 11.73
N GLU A 187 -8.73 12.91 11.89
CA GLU A 187 -9.46 14.12 12.25
C GLU A 187 -10.44 14.53 11.13
N GLU A 188 -11.46 15.30 11.51
CA GLU A 188 -12.42 15.86 10.55
C GLU A 188 -11.70 16.72 9.49
N GLY A 189 -12.03 16.49 8.22
CA GLY A 189 -11.40 17.18 7.08
C GLY A 189 -10.03 16.62 6.67
N ASN A 190 -9.46 15.70 7.41
CA ASN A 190 -8.20 15.03 7.06
C ASN A 190 -8.45 13.83 6.15
N TYR A 191 -8.81 14.10 4.91
CA TYR A 191 -9.17 13.08 3.93
C TYR A 191 -7.96 12.25 3.50
N GLY A 192 -8.23 10.98 3.20
CA GLY A 192 -7.21 10.06 2.72
C GLY A 192 -7.61 8.59 2.81
N THR A 193 -6.62 7.74 2.56
CA THR A 193 -6.76 6.28 2.54
C THR A 193 -5.74 5.64 3.46
N ASP A 194 -6.15 4.61 4.17
CA ASP A 194 -5.30 3.78 5.02
C ASP A 194 -5.33 2.34 4.54
N VAL A 195 -4.15 1.78 4.35
CA VAL A 195 -3.95 0.37 4.04
C VAL A 195 -3.26 -0.28 5.22
N TYR A 196 -3.93 -1.20 5.87
CA TYR A 196 -3.38 -1.97 6.98
C TYR A 196 -2.95 -3.35 6.49
N ILE A 197 -1.67 -3.62 6.48
CA ILE A 197 -1.09 -4.92 6.12
C ILE A 197 -0.98 -5.75 7.40
N ILE A 198 -1.85 -6.75 7.52
CA ILE A 198 -1.93 -7.58 8.72
C ILE A 198 -0.82 -8.63 8.69
N ARG A 199 -0.17 -8.84 9.83
CA ARG A 199 0.98 -9.75 9.96
C ARG A 199 2.08 -9.40 8.97
N PHE A 200 2.47 -8.12 8.97
CA PHE A 200 3.49 -7.59 8.08
C PHE A 200 4.80 -8.36 8.20
N SER A 201 5.38 -8.72 7.08
CA SER A 201 6.67 -9.40 7.01
C SER A 201 7.80 -8.39 7.24
N SER A 202 8.02 -8.00 8.50
CA SER A 202 9.08 -7.05 8.85
C SER A 202 10.40 -7.79 9.05
N GLU A 203 11.37 -7.52 8.19
CA GLU A 203 12.77 -7.82 8.44
C GLU A 203 13.44 -6.66 9.20
N ASN A 204 14.64 -6.87 9.74
CA ASN A 204 15.32 -5.84 10.56
C ASN A 204 15.55 -4.51 9.83
N ASP A 205 15.61 -4.53 8.49
CA ASP A 205 15.90 -3.36 7.65
C ASP A 205 14.67 -2.87 6.86
N TRP A 206 13.43 -3.19 7.27
CA TRP A 206 12.23 -2.86 6.52
C TRP A 206 12.09 -1.35 6.22
N LYS A 207 12.42 -0.46 7.18
CA LYS A 207 12.37 1.00 6.99
C LYS A 207 13.27 1.42 5.83
N TRP A 208 14.53 1.01 5.89
CA TRP A 208 15.51 1.37 4.88
C TRP A 208 15.24 0.72 3.52
N SER A 209 14.63 -0.47 3.53
CA SER A 209 14.16 -1.12 2.29
C SER A 209 13.05 -0.30 1.62
N ILE A 210 12.10 0.23 2.39
CA ILE A 210 11.07 1.15 1.88
C ILE A 210 11.72 2.46 1.41
N ILE A 211 12.54 3.10 2.25
CA ILE A 211 13.22 4.36 1.91
C ILE A 211 14.02 4.22 0.61
N SER A 212 14.77 3.14 0.45
CA SER A 212 15.56 2.91 -0.77
C SER A 212 14.70 2.91 -2.04
N LYS A 213 13.51 2.30 -1.99
CA LYS A 213 12.57 2.26 -3.10
C LYS A 213 11.84 3.57 -3.33
N LEU A 214 11.58 4.32 -2.28
CA LEU A 214 11.03 5.67 -2.37
C LEU A 214 12.02 6.63 -3.06
N LEU A 215 13.28 6.57 -2.67
CA LEU A 215 14.34 7.38 -3.28
C LEU A 215 14.57 7.01 -4.75
N GLU A 216 14.58 5.72 -5.09
CA GLU A 216 14.69 5.23 -6.45
C GLU A 216 13.56 5.76 -7.36
N SER A 217 12.34 5.86 -6.83
CA SER A 217 11.15 6.07 -7.65
C SER A 217 10.59 7.49 -7.58
N PHE A 218 10.81 8.23 -6.49
CA PHE A 218 10.12 9.50 -6.19
C PHE A 218 11.05 10.65 -5.83
N MET A 219 12.34 10.53 -6.06
CA MET A 219 13.32 11.56 -5.65
C MET A 219 12.99 12.95 -6.22
N VAL A 220 12.50 13.03 -7.46
CA VAL A 220 12.09 14.31 -8.07
C VAL A 220 10.92 14.92 -7.28
N ALA A 221 9.87 14.16 -6.99
CA ALA A 221 8.72 14.65 -6.25
C ALA A 221 9.08 15.12 -4.83
N ILE A 222 10.03 14.42 -4.18
CA ILE A 222 10.56 14.80 -2.86
C ILE A 222 11.36 16.10 -2.96
N THR A 223 12.25 16.21 -3.94
CA THR A 223 13.09 17.40 -4.16
C THR A 223 12.25 18.63 -4.53
N GLU A 224 11.18 18.46 -5.28
CA GLU A 224 10.21 19.50 -5.64
C GLU A 224 9.19 19.81 -4.53
N LYS A 225 9.29 19.15 -3.38
CA LYS A 225 8.39 19.32 -2.22
C LYS A 225 6.93 18.98 -2.51
N THR A 226 6.67 18.16 -3.53
CA THR A 226 5.31 17.69 -3.84
C THR A 226 4.97 16.39 -3.12
N LEU A 227 5.96 15.75 -2.48
CA LEU A 227 5.81 14.53 -1.70
C LEU A 227 6.68 14.57 -0.43
N ILE A 228 6.06 14.33 0.72
CA ILE A 228 6.72 14.13 2.01
C ILE A 228 6.33 12.74 2.52
N ILE A 229 7.29 11.99 3.08
CA ILE A 229 7.04 10.63 3.51
C ILE A 229 7.64 10.40 4.89
N ASP A 230 6.82 9.92 5.82
CA ASP A 230 7.28 9.42 7.11
C ASP A 230 7.34 7.89 7.06
N VAL A 231 8.49 7.32 7.38
CA VAL A 231 8.69 5.87 7.52
C VAL A 231 9.05 5.61 8.98
N ASP A 232 8.02 5.39 9.78
CA ASP A 232 8.07 5.28 11.23
C ASP A 232 8.65 6.56 11.87
N ASP A 233 9.91 6.54 12.34
CA ASP A 233 10.63 7.65 12.93
C ASP A 233 11.50 8.44 11.95
N ILE A 234 11.50 8.08 10.65
CA ILE A 234 12.35 8.69 9.63
C ILE A 234 11.52 9.49 8.64
N THR A 235 11.70 10.81 8.61
CA THR A 235 11.07 11.66 7.59
C THR A 235 11.94 11.76 6.35
N VAL A 236 11.35 11.46 5.19
CA VAL A 236 11.95 11.61 3.85
C VAL A 236 11.34 12.83 3.18
N SER A 237 12.09 13.92 3.15
CA SER A 237 11.73 15.20 2.58
C SER A 237 12.92 15.83 1.87
N LYS A 238 12.71 16.93 1.14
CA LYS A 238 13.81 17.69 0.54
C LYS A 238 14.88 18.06 1.56
N GLU A 239 14.47 18.42 2.76
CA GLU A 239 15.35 18.90 3.83
C GLU A 239 16.21 17.79 4.42
N THR A 240 15.66 16.56 4.52
CA THR A 240 16.37 15.40 5.10
C THR A 240 17.15 14.58 4.06
N LEU A 241 16.89 14.75 2.76
CA LEU A 241 17.58 14.01 1.70
C LEU A 241 19.09 14.02 1.80
N PRO A 242 19.79 15.16 2.05
CA PRO A 242 21.25 15.19 2.11
C PRO A 242 21.85 14.27 3.18
N GLU A 243 21.17 14.11 4.32
CA GLU A 243 21.59 13.21 5.38
C GLU A 243 21.26 11.76 5.04
N LEU A 244 20.05 11.50 4.56
CA LEU A 244 19.59 10.15 4.22
C LEU A 244 20.43 9.50 3.12
N ILE A 245 20.86 10.25 2.11
CA ILE A 245 21.68 9.75 0.99
C ILE A 245 23.04 9.24 1.49
N ASN A 246 23.55 9.79 2.58
CA ASN A 246 24.85 9.42 3.15
C ASN A 246 24.72 8.40 4.29
N ASP A 247 23.52 7.97 4.64
CA ASP A 247 23.29 7.03 5.73
C ASP A 247 23.84 5.63 5.39
N ILE A 248 24.53 5.03 6.35
CA ILE A 248 25.14 3.70 6.21
C ILE A 248 24.11 2.60 6.00
N ASN A 249 22.92 2.76 6.57
CA ASN A 249 21.84 1.80 6.44
C ASN A 249 21.26 1.80 5.03
N LEU A 250 21.11 2.98 4.41
CA LEU A 250 20.72 3.09 3.00
C LEU A 250 21.72 2.34 2.11
N LYS A 251 23.00 2.61 2.30
CA LYS A 251 24.08 1.94 1.54
C LYS A 251 24.05 0.42 1.70
N ARG A 252 23.76 -0.07 2.93
CA ARG A 252 23.69 -1.50 3.23
C ARG A 252 22.54 -2.19 2.48
N VAL A 253 21.33 -1.61 2.50
CA VAL A 253 20.14 -2.23 1.91
C VAL A 253 20.09 -2.13 0.39
N CYS A 254 20.61 -1.05 -0.19
CA CYS A 254 20.59 -0.83 -1.64
C CYS A 254 21.53 -1.76 -2.42
N GLY A 255 22.64 -2.20 -1.81
CA GLY A 255 23.75 -2.77 -2.55
C GLY A 255 24.41 -1.74 -3.49
N LYS A 256 25.52 -2.13 -4.12
CA LYS A 256 26.39 -1.19 -4.85
C LYS A 256 25.71 -0.45 -6.02
N ARG A 257 24.89 -1.17 -6.79
CA ARG A 257 24.29 -0.60 -8.02
C ARG A 257 23.23 0.44 -7.69
N LEU A 258 22.19 0.03 -6.93
CA LEU A 258 21.07 0.91 -6.59
C LEU A 258 21.57 2.14 -5.81
N TYR A 259 22.49 1.94 -4.87
CA TYR A 259 23.07 3.06 -4.10
C TYR A 259 23.74 4.09 -5.00
N ARG A 260 24.58 3.63 -5.97
CA ARG A 260 25.20 4.53 -6.95
C ARG A 260 24.17 5.27 -7.79
N ASP A 261 23.12 4.58 -8.23
CA ASP A 261 22.09 5.18 -9.07
C ASP A 261 21.28 6.24 -8.29
N ILE A 262 20.98 6.00 -7.00
CA ILE A 262 20.36 6.98 -6.09
C ILE A 262 21.28 8.20 -5.89
N GLN A 263 22.58 7.98 -5.63
CA GLN A 263 23.55 9.08 -5.49
C GLN A 263 23.68 9.92 -6.77
N ALA A 264 23.66 9.29 -7.93
CA ALA A 264 23.74 9.99 -9.22
C ALA A 264 22.48 10.85 -9.46
N GLN A 265 21.29 10.34 -9.16
CA GLN A 265 20.05 11.10 -9.24
C GLN A 265 20.04 12.28 -8.25
N PHE A 266 20.48 12.06 -7.01
CA PHE A 266 20.60 13.12 -6.04
C PHE A 266 21.57 14.21 -6.49
N ALA A 267 22.79 13.84 -6.91
CA ALA A 267 23.77 14.78 -7.40
C ALA A 267 23.27 15.59 -8.60
N LEU A 268 22.52 14.94 -9.51
CA LEU A 268 21.89 15.60 -10.63
C LEU A 268 20.88 16.67 -10.20
N LEU A 269 20.00 16.36 -9.24
CA LEU A 269 18.90 17.25 -8.83
C LEU A 269 19.35 18.40 -7.90
N TYR A 270 20.50 18.27 -7.25
CA TYR A 270 21.08 19.28 -6.36
C TYR A 270 22.21 20.08 -7.04
N ASP A 271 22.43 19.89 -8.33
CA ASP A 271 23.44 20.62 -9.08
C ASP A 271 22.89 21.95 -9.58
N GLU A 272 23.63 23.03 -9.37
CA GLU A 272 23.26 24.37 -9.79
C GLU A 272 23.29 24.55 -11.32
N ASP A 273 24.11 23.76 -12.03
CA ASP A 273 24.28 23.80 -13.48
C ASP A 273 23.30 22.88 -14.24
N ILE A 274 22.29 22.34 -13.56
CA ILE A 274 21.32 21.47 -14.21
C ILE A 274 20.43 22.24 -15.19
N VAL A 275 20.25 21.69 -16.37
CA VAL A 275 19.27 22.18 -17.33
C VAL A 275 17.98 21.39 -17.22
N LYS A 276 16.92 22.04 -16.76
CA LYS A 276 15.56 21.49 -16.78
C LYS A 276 14.87 21.93 -18.07
N LYS A 277 14.36 20.97 -18.85
CA LYS A 277 13.57 21.23 -20.05
C LYS A 277 12.23 20.52 -19.94
N THR A 278 11.15 21.27 -20.07
CA THR A 278 9.80 20.70 -20.18
C THR A 278 9.50 20.43 -21.65
N ILE A 279 9.10 19.20 -21.95
CA ILE A 279 8.69 18.76 -23.29
C ILE A 279 7.19 18.50 -23.23
N ASP A 280 6.43 19.13 -24.13
CA ASP A 280 5.01 18.85 -24.30
C ASP A 280 4.86 17.64 -25.25
N LEU A 281 4.16 16.62 -24.83
CA LEU A 281 3.93 15.39 -25.58
C LEU A 281 2.48 15.31 -26.08
N ASP A 282 1.90 16.42 -26.48
CA ASP A 282 0.52 16.55 -26.97
C ASP A 282 -0.49 15.89 -26.02
N GLU A 283 -1.14 14.81 -26.46
CA GLU A 283 -2.19 14.11 -25.68
C GLU A 283 -1.65 13.39 -24.42
N LEU A 284 -0.33 13.20 -24.29
CA LEU A 284 0.30 12.50 -23.16
C LEU A 284 0.68 13.44 -22.01
N GLY A 285 0.61 14.77 -22.22
CA GLY A 285 0.94 15.78 -21.23
C GLY A 285 2.42 16.20 -21.25
N LYS A 286 2.88 16.85 -20.18
CA LYS A 286 4.22 17.43 -20.07
C LYS A 286 5.18 16.52 -19.34
N VAL A 287 6.41 16.42 -19.87
CA VAL A 287 7.52 15.67 -19.27
C VAL A 287 8.67 16.62 -18.98
N ASP A 288 9.13 16.65 -17.74
CA ASP A 288 10.32 17.37 -17.33
C ASP A 288 11.55 16.48 -17.49
N VAL A 289 12.53 16.99 -18.23
CA VAL A 289 13.82 16.32 -18.46
C VAL A 289 14.92 17.12 -17.79
N TYR A 290 15.68 16.46 -16.93
CA TYR A 290 16.81 17.04 -16.22
C TYR A 290 18.11 16.54 -16.86
N VAL A 291 18.95 17.46 -17.31
CA VAL A 291 20.19 17.13 -18.02
C VAL A 291 21.37 17.90 -17.42
N LYS A 292 22.45 17.17 -17.14
CA LYS A 292 23.74 17.74 -16.81
C LYS A 292 24.74 17.33 -17.86
N LYS A 293 25.50 18.30 -18.34
CA LYS A 293 26.65 18.06 -19.21
C LYS A 293 27.87 17.80 -18.33
N TYR A 294 28.53 16.70 -18.54
CA TYR A 294 29.85 16.44 -17.98
C TYR A 294 30.91 16.76 -19.03
N ASP A 295 31.89 17.54 -18.67
CA ASP A 295 33.08 17.68 -19.47
C ASP A 295 33.85 16.35 -19.43
N ALA A 296 34.30 15.89 -20.63
CA ALA A 296 34.94 14.58 -20.80
C ALA A 296 36.37 14.57 -20.24
#